data_9d51124dc72ea731340fb000d16767aa
#
_entry.id   9d51124dc72ea731340fb000d16767aa
#
_cell.length_a   1.000
_cell.length_b   1.000
_cell.length_c   1.000
_cell.angle_alpha   90.00
_cell.angle_beta   90.00
_cell.angle_gamma   90.00
#
_symmetry.space_group_name_H-M   'P 1'
#
loop_
_entity.id
_entity.type
_entity.pdbx_description
1 polymer ?
#
loop_
_entity_poly.entity_id
_entity_poly.type
_entity_poly.pdbx_seq_one_letter_code
_entity_poly.pdbx_strand_id
1 'polypeptide(L)'
;METLDKYQVLEKIGVGGFGVVYKAYDPFIKRHVAIKTCTSEATETRERFMREAEIAGNLHHRNIVTVYDFGFEDGVPYLVQEYLSGEDLDRKIKRREFLSLPEKLLYLVQIARGLQYAHSRGVVHRDIKPANIRILEDDTAKIMDFGIAKLAQHQQALTQDGITLGTAAYLAPEQIRGGAYDART
;
A
#
# COMPACT_ATOMS: atom_id res chain seq x y z
N MET A 1 -6.50 24.00 13.44
CA MET A 1 -6.26 22.95 12.42
C MET A 1 -5.04 22.20 12.88
N GLU A 2 -5.13 20.90 12.96
CA GLU A 2 -3.98 20.05 13.28
C GLU A 2 -3.06 20.00 12.05
N THR A 3 -1.77 20.21 12.25
CA THR A 3 -0.78 20.11 11.17
C THR A 3 0.16 18.97 11.47
N LEU A 4 0.69 18.37 10.42
CA LEU A 4 1.79 17.43 10.47
C LEU A 4 2.85 17.97 9.53
N ASP A 5 3.95 18.51 10.10
CA ASP A 5 4.92 19.32 9.39
C ASP A 5 4.21 20.47 8.62
N LYS A 6 4.43 20.60 7.34
CA LYS A 6 3.80 21.60 6.44
C LYS A 6 2.37 21.25 6.03
N TYR A 7 1.90 20.03 6.28
CA TYR A 7 0.62 19.52 5.78
C TYR A 7 -0.52 19.83 6.76
N GLN A 8 -1.62 20.35 6.24
CA GLN A 8 -2.86 20.55 6.97
C GLN A 8 -3.65 19.24 7.03
N VAL A 9 -3.76 18.64 8.20
CA VAL A 9 -4.53 17.41 8.40
C VAL A 9 -6.02 17.72 8.30
N LEU A 10 -6.73 17.04 7.41
CA LEU A 10 -8.16 17.24 7.15
C LEU A 10 -8.99 16.20 7.89
N GLU A 11 -8.69 14.93 7.69
CA GLU A 11 -9.43 13.82 8.28
C GLU A 11 -8.59 12.54 8.36
N LYS A 12 -8.92 11.69 9.33
CA LYS A 12 -8.40 10.33 9.41
C LYS A 12 -9.19 9.45 8.43
N ILE A 13 -8.50 8.81 7.47
CA ILE A 13 -9.13 7.98 6.43
C ILE A 13 -8.90 6.48 6.62
N GLY A 14 -8.01 6.08 7.55
CA GLY A 14 -7.78 4.66 7.81
C GLY A 14 -6.83 4.38 8.95
N VAL A 15 -6.72 3.10 9.28
CA VAL A 15 -5.70 2.54 10.17
C VAL A 15 -5.08 1.36 9.43
N GLY A 16 -3.76 1.37 9.29
CA GLY A 16 -2.98 0.31 8.67
C GLY A 16 -2.10 -0.44 9.67
N GLY A 17 -1.33 -1.40 9.20
CA GLY A 17 -0.44 -2.22 10.03
C GLY A 17 0.67 -1.44 10.75
N PHE A 18 1.03 -0.26 10.26
CA PHE A 18 2.05 0.60 10.88
C PHE A 18 1.46 1.71 11.75
N GLY A 19 0.23 2.14 11.50
CA GLY A 19 -0.39 3.26 12.22
C GLY A 19 -1.57 3.85 11.48
N VAL A 20 -1.69 5.16 11.52
CA VAL A 20 -2.85 5.92 11.04
C VAL A 20 -2.58 6.50 9.66
N VAL A 21 -3.62 6.56 8.83
CA VAL A 21 -3.58 7.23 7.52
C VAL A 21 -4.52 8.43 7.56
N TYR A 22 -4.00 9.57 7.17
CA TYR A 22 -4.73 10.84 7.12
C TYR A 22 -4.87 11.34 5.68
N LYS A 23 -5.98 11.96 5.37
CA LYS A 23 -6.09 12.89 4.24
C LYS A 23 -5.61 14.24 4.71
N ALA A 24 -4.71 14.85 3.97
CA ALA A 24 -4.16 16.15 4.27
C ALA A 24 -4.08 17.03 3.02
N TYR A 25 -3.79 18.31 3.21
CA TYR A 25 -3.62 19.28 2.14
C TYR A 25 -2.22 19.89 2.21
N ASP A 26 -1.52 19.89 1.09
CA ASP A 26 -0.26 20.61 0.93
C ASP A 26 -0.57 22.03 0.46
N PRO A 27 -0.39 23.07 1.31
CA PRO A 27 -0.75 24.44 0.98
C PRO A 27 0.22 25.08 -0.02
N PHE A 28 1.45 24.57 -0.14
CA PHE A 28 2.48 25.16 -1.02
C PHE A 28 2.24 24.78 -2.48
N ILE A 29 1.95 23.51 -2.73
CA ILE A 29 1.67 23.01 -4.10
C ILE A 29 0.18 22.75 -4.35
N LYS A 30 -0.67 23.14 -3.38
CA LYS A 30 -2.15 23.18 -3.48
C LYS A 30 -2.77 21.87 -3.92
N ARG A 31 -2.41 20.76 -3.27
CA ARG A 31 -2.98 19.44 -3.58
C ARG A 31 -3.33 18.65 -2.31
N HIS A 32 -4.28 17.73 -2.46
CA HIS A 32 -4.53 16.71 -1.44
C HIS A 32 -3.47 15.62 -1.48
N VAL A 33 -3.10 15.15 -0.30
CA VAL A 33 -2.15 14.06 -0.10
C VAL A 33 -2.71 13.06 0.91
N ALA A 34 -2.24 11.82 0.87
CA ALA A 34 -2.44 10.86 1.94
C ALA A 34 -1.15 10.77 2.77
N ILE A 35 -1.26 10.88 4.10
CA ILE A 35 -0.13 10.77 5.01
C ILE A 35 -0.31 9.53 5.87
N LYS A 36 0.61 8.58 5.74
CA LYS A 36 0.69 7.37 6.55
C LYS A 36 1.73 7.58 7.65
N THR A 37 1.34 7.44 8.91
CA THR A 37 2.25 7.56 10.05
C THR A 37 2.60 6.19 10.60
N CYS A 38 3.81 6.04 11.17
CA CYS A 38 4.19 4.85 11.91
C CYS A 38 4.16 5.15 13.42
N THR A 39 3.05 4.80 14.07
CA THR A 39 2.85 5.05 15.51
C THR A 39 3.46 3.98 16.41
N SER A 40 4.03 2.92 15.84
CA SER A 40 4.70 1.87 16.61
C SER A 40 6.04 2.36 17.16
N GLU A 41 6.31 2.05 18.44
CA GLU A 41 7.62 2.32 19.08
C GLU A 41 8.63 1.21 18.81
N ALA A 42 8.19 0.04 18.32
CA ALA A 42 9.06 -1.08 18.01
C ALA A 42 10.02 -0.74 16.86
N THR A 43 11.31 -0.79 17.12
CA THR A 43 12.38 -0.47 16.16
C THR A 43 12.22 -1.24 14.85
N GLU A 44 11.94 -2.54 14.93
CA GLU A 44 11.75 -3.40 13.77
C GLU A 44 10.57 -2.94 12.88
N THR A 45 9.48 -2.45 13.49
CA THR A 45 8.32 -1.93 12.75
C THR A 45 8.66 -0.62 12.05
N ARG A 46 9.42 0.28 12.70
CA ARG A 46 9.90 1.53 12.12
C ARG A 46 10.87 1.29 10.96
N GLU A 47 11.80 0.38 11.11
CA GLU A 47 12.73 0.00 10.03
C GLU A 47 11.99 -0.56 8.81
N ARG A 48 10.97 -1.39 9.01
CA ARG A 48 10.11 -1.89 7.93
C ARG A 48 9.36 -0.76 7.23
N PHE A 49 8.80 0.18 7.99
CA PHE A 49 8.11 1.34 7.44
C PHE A 49 9.05 2.21 6.58
N MET A 50 10.26 2.49 7.06
CA MET A 50 11.28 3.23 6.31
C MET A 50 11.70 2.51 5.03
N ARG A 51 11.89 1.19 5.09
CA ARG A 51 12.23 0.38 3.92
C ARG A 51 11.10 0.35 2.89
N GLU A 52 9.84 0.29 3.33
CA GLU A 52 8.68 0.40 2.44
C GLU A 52 8.67 1.76 1.73
N ALA A 53 8.93 2.84 2.46
CA ALA A 53 9.00 4.19 1.92
C ALA A 53 10.14 4.33 0.87
N GLU A 54 11.33 3.80 1.17
CA GLU A 54 12.48 3.81 0.25
C GLU A 54 12.17 3.10 -1.07
N ILE A 55 11.58 1.91 -1.00
CA ILE A 55 11.26 1.13 -2.21
C ILE A 55 10.12 1.78 -2.99
N ALA A 56 9.03 2.19 -2.32
CA ALA A 56 7.90 2.82 -2.98
C ALA A 56 8.29 4.18 -3.59
N GLY A 57 9.19 4.93 -2.95
CA GLY A 57 9.69 6.22 -3.43
C GLY A 57 10.44 6.13 -4.76
N ASN A 58 10.99 4.97 -5.11
CA ASN A 58 11.70 4.74 -6.37
C ASN A 58 10.81 4.18 -7.50
N LEU A 59 9.50 3.99 -7.24
CA LEU A 59 8.55 3.47 -8.23
C LEU A 59 7.67 4.59 -8.78
N HIS A 60 7.82 4.89 -10.07
CA HIS A 60 7.03 5.90 -10.78
C HIS A 60 6.30 5.28 -11.95
N HIS A 61 5.03 4.91 -11.74
CA HIS A 61 4.21 4.28 -12.77
C HIS A 61 2.73 4.66 -12.59
N ARG A 62 1.99 4.81 -13.69
CA ARG A 62 0.56 5.20 -13.66
C ARG A 62 -0.29 4.30 -12.76
N ASN A 63 0.02 3.01 -12.70
CA ASN A 63 -0.73 2.02 -11.94
C ASN A 63 -0.10 1.68 -10.58
N ILE A 64 0.78 2.52 -10.07
CA ILE A 64 1.37 2.43 -8.72
C ILE A 64 1.11 3.76 -8.01
N VAL A 65 0.78 3.73 -6.72
CA VAL A 65 0.67 4.94 -5.90
C VAL A 65 2.01 5.68 -5.87
N THR A 66 1.97 6.99 -6.09
CA THR A 66 3.17 7.82 -6.08
C THR A 66 3.49 8.26 -4.66
N VAL A 67 4.73 8.04 -4.22
CA VAL A 67 5.28 8.63 -3.01
C VAL A 67 5.82 10.01 -3.34
N TYR A 68 5.51 10.99 -2.49
CA TYR A 68 5.91 12.38 -2.68
C TYR A 68 7.00 12.84 -1.72
N ASP A 69 6.93 12.36 -0.46
CA ASP A 69 7.82 12.82 0.60
C ASP A 69 7.88 11.79 1.73
N PHE A 70 8.93 11.89 2.55
CA PHE A 70 9.08 11.11 3.77
C PHE A 70 9.74 12.00 4.83
N GLY A 71 9.25 11.95 6.05
CA GLY A 71 9.78 12.80 7.12
C GLY A 71 9.55 12.23 8.52
N PHE A 72 9.88 13.04 9.51
CA PHE A 72 9.67 12.75 10.92
C PHE A 72 8.99 13.96 11.59
N GLU A 73 7.96 13.71 12.40
CA GLU A 73 7.34 14.70 13.27
C GLU A 73 7.37 14.16 14.68
N ASP A 74 8.00 14.88 15.60
CA ASP A 74 8.22 14.46 16.99
C ASP A 74 8.81 13.05 17.14
N GLY A 75 9.72 12.67 16.21
CA GLY A 75 10.34 11.35 16.17
C GLY A 75 9.43 10.24 15.58
N VAL A 76 8.22 10.55 15.14
CA VAL A 76 7.31 9.63 14.47
C VAL A 76 7.52 9.71 12.96
N PRO A 77 7.95 8.63 12.27
CA PRO A 77 8.12 8.67 10.83
C PRO A 77 6.77 8.71 10.12
N TYR A 78 6.70 9.49 9.04
CA TYR A 78 5.53 9.59 8.17
C TYR A 78 5.91 9.53 6.69
N LEU A 79 5.00 9.00 5.89
CA LEU A 79 5.11 8.86 4.44
C LEU A 79 4.00 9.67 3.78
N VAL A 80 4.36 10.57 2.87
CA VAL A 80 3.41 11.37 2.09
C VAL A 80 3.27 10.76 0.70
N GLN A 81 2.06 10.46 0.32
CA GLN A 81 1.78 9.83 -0.96
C GLN A 81 0.58 10.46 -1.66
N GLU A 82 0.38 10.11 -2.91
CA GLU A 82 -0.76 10.49 -3.72
C GLU A 82 -2.07 10.16 -2.99
N TYR A 83 -2.95 11.16 -2.82
CA TYR A 83 -4.30 10.90 -2.36
C TYR A 83 -5.12 10.31 -3.50
N LEU A 84 -5.58 9.09 -3.30
CA LEU A 84 -6.36 8.35 -4.28
C LEU A 84 -7.86 8.49 -3.97
N SER A 85 -8.59 9.19 -4.84
CA SER A 85 -10.07 9.16 -4.85
C SER A 85 -10.57 7.75 -5.23
N GLY A 86 -11.88 7.53 -5.17
CA GLY A 86 -12.46 6.22 -5.51
C GLY A 86 -12.40 5.24 -4.34
N GLU A 87 -12.35 3.94 -4.60
CA GLU A 87 -12.44 2.92 -3.57
C GLU A 87 -11.59 1.67 -3.83
N ASP A 88 -11.38 0.89 -2.76
CA ASP A 88 -10.63 -0.36 -2.84
C ASP A 88 -11.42 -1.42 -3.61
N LEU A 89 -10.74 -2.20 -4.43
CA LEU A 89 -11.34 -3.29 -5.19
C LEU A 89 -12.03 -4.31 -4.27
N ASP A 90 -11.53 -4.51 -3.05
CA ASP A 90 -12.14 -5.37 -2.04
C ASP A 90 -13.56 -4.90 -1.66
N ARG A 91 -13.78 -3.59 -1.53
CA ARG A 91 -15.10 -3.02 -1.24
C ARG A 91 -16.06 -3.22 -2.41
N LYS A 92 -15.60 -3.01 -3.65
CA LYS A 92 -16.40 -3.28 -4.87
C LYS A 92 -16.83 -4.75 -4.91
N ILE A 93 -15.92 -5.68 -4.65
CA ILE A 93 -16.20 -7.12 -4.63
C ILE A 93 -17.22 -7.46 -3.51
N LYS A 94 -17.05 -6.95 -2.30
CA LYS A 94 -17.95 -7.21 -1.15
C LYS A 94 -19.36 -6.66 -1.37
N ARG A 95 -19.51 -5.55 -2.04
CA ARG A 95 -20.83 -5.01 -2.43
C ARG A 95 -21.46 -5.77 -3.60
N ARG A 96 -20.80 -6.79 -4.11
CA ARG A 96 -21.26 -7.57 -5.28
C ARG A 96 -21.55 -6.68 -6.48
N GLU A 97 -20.76 -5.63 -6.68
CA GLU A 97 -20.77 -4.87 -7.92
C GLU A 97 -20.36 -5.81 -9.05
N PHE A 98 -21.31 -6.09 -9.93
CA PHE A 98 -21.06 -6.96 -11.08
C PHE A 98 -20.28 -6.17 -12.13
N LEU A 99 -18.96 -6.30 -12.10
CA LEU A 99 -18.12 -5.84 -13.18
C LEU A 99 -18.32 -6.72 -14.41
N SER A 100 -18.50 -6.12 -15.56
CA SER A 100 -18.49 -6.81 -16.83
C SER A 100 -17.12 -7.46 -17.09
N LEU A 101 -17.07 -8.43 -17.98
CA LEU A 101 -15.78 -9.05 -18.34
C LEU A 101 -14.76 -8.04 -18.90
N PRO A 102 -15.13 -7.07 -19.76
CA PRO A 102 -14.22 -6.01 -20.20
C PRO A 102 -13.63 -5.19 -19.04
N GLU A 103 -14.44 -4.79 -18.04
CA GLU A 103 -13.96 -4.03 -16.87
C GLU A 103 -12.97 -4.85 -16.03
N LYS A 104 -13.27 -6.13 -15.79
CA LYS A 104 -12.35 -7.04 -15.09
C LYS A 104 -11.00 -7.15 -15.82
N LEU A 105 -11.05 -7.33 -17.14
CA LEU A 105 -9.85 -7.40 -17.97
C LEU A 105 -9.07 -6.08 -17.96
N LEU A 106 -9.77 -4.94 -18.01
CA LEU A 106 -9.15 -3.61 -17.93
C LEU A 106 -8.33 -3.46 -16.65
N TYR A 107 -8.92 -3.78 -15.47
CA TYR A 107 -8.22 -3.68 -14.20
C TYR A 107 -7.07 -4.67 -14.09
N LEU A 108 -7.25 -5.92 -14.54
CA LEU A 108 -6.19 -6.93 -14.53
C LEU A 108 -4.99 -6.51 -15.38
N VAL A 109 -5.22 -5.96 -16.58
CA VAL A 109 -4.14 -5.45 -17.44
C VAL A 109 -3.40 -4.29 -16.79
N GLN A 110 -4.10 -3.37 -16.14
CA GLN A 110 -3.50 -2.23 -15.45
C GLN A 110 -2.63 -2.70 -14.26
N ILE A 111 -3.15 -3.61 -13.45
CA ILE A 111 -2.41 -4.20 -12.32
C ILE A 111 -1.16 -4.92 -12.84
N ALA A 112 -1.31 -5.77 -13.88
CA ALA A 112 -0.18 -6.50 -14.47
C ALA A 112 0.92 -5.56 -14.99
N ARG A 113 0.57 -4.43 -15.61
CA ARG A 113 1.53 -3.40 -16.06
C ARG A 113 2.28 -2.76 -14.89
N GLY A 114 1.58 -2.42 -13.80
CA GLY A 114 2.20 -1.90 -12.59
C GLY A 114 3.18 -2.90 -11.97
N LEU A 115 2.79 -4.18 -11.87
CA LEU A 115 3.65 -5.25 -11.37
C LEU A 115 4.85 -5.50 -12.28
N GLN A 116 4.65 -5.56 -13.60
CA GLN A 116 5.74 -5.71 -14.56
C GLN A 116 6.79 -4.59 -14.40
N TYR A 117 6.33 -3.36 -14.21
CA TYR A 117 7.22 -2.23 -13.97
C TYR A 117 8.02 -2.39 -12.65
N ALA A 118 7.38 -2.77 -11.55
CA ALA A 118 8.05 -3.03 -10.28
C ALA A 118 9.07 -4.18 -10.41
N HIS A 119 8.67 -5.29 -11.04
CA HIS A 119 9.51 -6.47 -11.26
C HIS A 119 10.74 -6.15 -12.12
N SER A 120 10.62 -5.29 -13.15
CA SER A 120 11.78 -4.85 -13.96
C SER A 120 12.82 -4.05 -13.16
N ARG A 121 12.45 -3.59 -11.95
CA ARG A 121 13.33 -2.91 -10.98
C ARG A 121 13.73 -3.80 -9.80
N GLY A 122 13.48 -5.10 -9.89
CA GLY A 122 13.80 -6.07 -8.83
C GLY A 122 12.87 -5.98 -7.61
N VAL A 123 11.74 -5.26 -7.72
CA VAL A 123 10.78 -5.10 -6.62
C VAL A 123 9.60 -6.05 -6.78
N VAL A 124 9.41 -6.95 -5.83
CA VAL A 124 8.25 -7.85 -5.73
C VAL A 124 7.28 -7.31 -4.68
N HIS A 125 5.99 -7.26 -4.98
CA HIS A 125 4.98 -6.66 -4.09
C HIS A 125 4.69 -7.49 -2.83
N ARG A 126 4.61 -8.80 -2.93
CA ARG A 126 4.44 -9.80 -1.84
C ARG A 126 3.11 -9.79 -1.08
N ASP A 127 2.22 -8.85 -1.34
CA ASP A 127 0.90 -8.76 -0.70
C ASP A 127 -0.16 -8.28 -1.68
N ILE A 128 -0.19 -8.83 -2.91
CA ILE A 128 -1.23 -8.50 -3.87
C ILE A 128 -2.56 -9.09 -3.43
N LYS A 129 -3.51 -8.20 -3.18
CA LYS A 129 -4.90 -8.52 -2.80
C LYS A 129 -5.82 -7.35 -3.16
N PRO A 130 -7.14 -7.57 -3.29
CA PRO A 130 -8.07 -6.52 -3.66
C PRO A 130 -8.06 -5.29 -2.74
N ALA A 131 -7.75 -5.46 -1.46
CA ALA A 131 -7.64 -4.35 -0.50
C ALA A 131 -6.44 -3.42 -0.79
N ASN A 132 -5.42 -3.90 -1.52
CA ASN A 132 -4.24 -3.12 -1.90
C ASN A 132 -4.34 -2.59 -3.34
N ILE A 133 -5.53 -2.66 -3.96
CA ILE A 133 -5.82 -2.11 -5.28
C ILE A 133 -6.91 -1.06 -5.15
N ARG A 134 -6.60 0.18 -5.52
CA ARG A 134 -7.54 1.30 -5.56
C ARG A 134 -8.03 1.51 -6.98
N ILE A 135 -9.34 1.54 -7.17
CA ILE A 135 -9.95 1.93 -8.44
C ILE A 135 -10.40 3.38 -8.32
N LEU A 136 -9.81 4.24 -9.13
CA LEU A 136 -10.12 5.65 -9.18
C LEU A 136 -11.44 5.90 -9.95
N GLU A 137 -11.95 7.14 -9.87
CA GLU A 137 -13.18 7.54 -10.55
C GLU A 137 -13.09 7.50 -12.08
N ASP A 138 -11.87 7.54 -12.64
CA ASP A 138 -11.57 7.42 -14.07
C ASP A 138 -11.24 5.97 -14.50
N ASP A 139 -11.60 4.98 -13.70
CA ASP A 139 -11.29 3.56 -13.90
C ASP A 139 -9.77 3.23 -13.93
N THR A 140 -8.94 4.12 -13.42
CA THR A 140 -7.53 3.82 -13.24
C THR A 140 -7.35 2.91 -12.01
N ALA A 141 -6.73 1.74 -12.19
CA ALA A 141 -6.32 0.87 -11.09
C ALA A 141 -4.93 1.29 -10.60
N LYS A 142 -4.79 1.49 -9.28
CA LYS A 142 -3.52 1.81 -8.61
C LYS A 142 -3.19 0.77 -7.55
N ILE A 143 -1.96 0.26 -7.61
CA ILE A 143 -1.39 -0.65 -6.60
C ILE A 143 -0.87 0.21 -5.46
N MET A 144 -1.26 -0.16 -4.23
CA MET A 144 -0.84 0.48 -2.97
C MET A 144 -0.03 -0.51 -2.13
N ASP A 145 0.67 0.01 -1.13
CA ASP A 145 1.28 -0.77 -0.03
C ASP A 145 2.14 -1.95 -0.51
N PHE A 146 3.30 -1.66 -1.09
CA PHE A 146 4.29 -2.69 -1.43
C PHE A 146 4.73 -3.43 -0.18
N GLY A 147 4.30 -4.69 -0.05
CA GLY A 147 4.31 -5.51 1.18
C GLY A 147 5.68 -5.98 1.68
N ILE A 148 6.64 -5.07 1.80
CA ILE A 148 7.99 -5.36 2.30
C ILE A 148 7.98 -5.75 3.78
N ALA A 149 6.96 -5.29 4.52
CA ALA A 149 6.74 -5.64 5.92
C ALA A 149 6.62 -7.16 6.18
N LYS A 150 6.23 -7.95 5.19
CA LYS A 150 6.07 -9.42 5.33
C LYS A 150 7.37 -10.22 5.26
N LEU A 151 8.50 -9.61 4.88
CA LEU A 151 9.80 -10.33 4.80
C LEU A 151 10.25 -10.96 6.12
N ALA A 152 10.00 -10.30 7.24
CA ALA A 152 10.48 -10.77 8.55
C ALA A 152 9.46 -11.63 9.31
N GLN A 153 8.16 -11.48 9.03
CA GLN A 153 7.14 -12.32 9.69
C GLN A 153 7.19 -13.79 9.26
N HIS A 154 7.70 -14.09 8.07
CA HIS A 154 7.75 -15.48 7.60
C HIS A 154 8.82 -16.34 8.27
N GLN A 155 9.82 -15.75 8.94
CA GLN A 155 10.77 -16.53 9.74
C GLN A 155 10.29 -16.84 11.17
N GLN A 156 9.28 -16.14 11.69
CA GLN A 156 8.83 -16.28 13.08
C GLN A 156 7.32 -16.54 13.29
N ALA A 157 6.46 -16.42 12.28
CA ALA A 157 5.02 -16.35 12.51
C ALA A 157 4.14 -17.28 11.67
N LEU A 158 4.45 -18.57 11.63
CA LEU A 158 3.39 -19.57 11.42
C LEU A 158 2.62 -19.86 12.74
N THR A 159 2.98 -19.23 13.86
CA THR A 159 2.51 -19.62 15.20
C THR A 159 1.97 -18.49 16.09
N GLN A 160 1.93 -17.21 15.68
CA GLN A 160 1.36 -16.15 16.51
C GLN A 160 0.54 -15.13 15.70
N ASP A 161 -0.75 -15.09 15.97
CA ASP A 161 -1.77 -14.01 15.97
C ASP A 161 -1.69 -12.80 15.00
N GLY A 162 -1.05 -12.88 13.82
CA GLY A 162 -0.93 -11.75 12.91
C GLY A 162 -1.51 -11.94 11.49
N ILE A 163 -1.88 -13.14 11.10
CA ILE A 163 -2.50 -13.40 9.79
C ILE A 163 -4.00 -13.25 9.93
N THR A 164 -4.55 -12.09 9.58
CA THR A 164 -6.00 -11.93 9.41
C THR A 164 -6.47 -12.96 8.38
N LEU A 165 -7.47 -13.75 8.74
CA LEU A 165 -8.02 -14.88 7.95
C LEU A 165 -8.25 -14.51 6.46
N GLY A 166 -8.62 -13.26 6.16
CA GLY A 166 -8.81 -12.74 4.81
C GLY A 166 -7.53 -12.58 3.97
N THR A 167 -6.36 -12.38 4.60
CA THR A 167 -5.08 -12.26 3.87
C THR A 167 -4.53 -13.63 3.45
N ALA A 168 -4.82 -14.69 4.23
CA ALA A 168 -4.36 -16.05 3.93
C ALA A 168 -4.88 -16.57 2.57
N ALA A 169 -6.06 -16.12 2.14
CA ALA A 169 -6.68 -16.53 0.88
C ALA A 169 -5.90 -16.08 -0.38
N TYR A 170 -4.99 -15.11 -0.24
CA TYR A 170 -4.21 -14.54 -1.35
C TYR A 170 -2.72 -14.91 -1.30
N LEU A 171 -2.30 -15.75 -0.32
CA LEU A 171 -0.92 -16.18 -0.22
C LEU A 171 -0.59 -17.23 -1.28
N ALA A 172 0.55 -17.04 -1.96
CA ALA A 172 1.08 -18.04 -2.87
C ALA A 172 1.61 -19.27 -2.08
N PRO A 173 1.61 -20.48 -2.66
CA PRO A 173 2.07 -21.70 -1.98
C PRO A 173 3.50 -21.60 -1.44
N GLU A 174 4.41 -20.96 -2.17
CA GLU A 174 5.79 -20.71 -1.75
C GLU A 174 5.85 -19.78 -0.54
N GLN A 175 4.94 -18.80 -0.43
CA GLN A 175 4.83 -17.94 0.75
C GLN A 175 4.42 -18.72 1.99
N ILE A 176 3.50 -19.67 1.85
CA ILE A 176 3.06 -20.53 2.97
C ILE A 176 4.18 -21.48 3.40
N ARG A 177 4.97 -21.97 2.45
CA ARG A 177 6.07 -22.91 2.72
C ARG A 177 7.36 -22.24 3.15
N GLY A 178 7.43 -20.92 3.22
CA GLY A 178 8.66 -20.19 3.56
C GLY A 178 9.74 -20.26 2.47
N GLY A 179 9.33 -20.46 1.21
CA GLY A 179 10.23 -20.51 0.06
C GLY A 179 10.70 -19.12 -0.41
N ALA A 180 11.60 -19.11 -1.40
CA ALA A 180 12.05 -17.89 -2.04
C ALA A 180 10.92 -17.28 -2.90
N TYR A 181 10.82 -15.95 -2.89
CA TYR A 181 9.86 -15.19 -3.68
C TYR A 181 10.53 -14.59 -4.91
N ASP A 182 9.81 -14.61 -6.03
CA ASP A 182 10.21 -13.90 -7.24
C ASP A 182 9.00 -13.22 -7.91
N ALA A 183 9.19 -12.74 -9.14
CA ALA A 183 8.16 -12.05 -9.91
C ALA A 183 6.94 -12.92 -10.29
N ARG A 184 6.96 -14.20 -9.97
CA ARG A 184 5.87 -15.17 -10.23
C ARG A 184 5.01 -15.46 -8.99
N THR A 185 5.43 -14.91 -7.83
CA THR A 185 4.74 -15.08 -6.54
C THR A 185 3.48 -14.24 -6.44
#